data_884b8165ef9ddae4c5111bd58e464bd0
#
_entry.id   884b8165ef9ddae4c5111bd58e464bd0
#
_cell.length_a   1.000
_cell.length_b   1.000
_cell.length_c   1.000
_cell.angle_alpha   90.00
_cell.angle_beta   90.00
_cell.angle_gamma   90.00
#
_symmetry.space_group_name_H-M   'P 1'
#
loop_
_entity.id
_entity.type
_entity.pdbx_description
1 polymer ?
#
loop_
_entity_poly.entity_id
_entity_poly.type
_entity_poly.pdbx_seq_one_letter_code
_entity_poly.pdbx_strand_id
1 'polypeptide(L)'
;MDVIPAIDVLDGRCVRLYQGDYDQSQVFNDDPVAVAKQWVDQGATRLHVVDLDGAKVGQPQNWQAIEAIVKAVNVPVQVGGGLRHRQQVADLFNLGVHYAILGTVAVEHPELVGTLSREFCDRIIVGIDARNGKVATRGWLETSEIDAIALAQQMANQGAAAVIYTDIQRDGTLSGPNLDALRAIATAIEIPVIASGGVSSLRDLLSLLALAPSGVTGVIIGKALYTGDISLKEAVRAIGPGRWQDVPPISGSTFG
;
A
#
# COMPACT_ATOMS: atom_id res chain seq x y z
N MET A 1 11.58 -1.67 -8.15
CA MET A 1 10.47 -1.08 -7.36
C MET A 1 9.37 -2.11 -7.24
N ASP A 2 8.78 -2.30 -6.06
CA ASP A 2 7.66 -3.25 -5.90
C ASP A 2 6.38 -2.70 -6.55
N VAL A 3 5.70 -3.56 -7.32
CA VAL A 3 4.35 -3.27 -7.85
C VAL A 3 3.34 -4.06 -7.03
N ILE A 4 2.52 -3.35 -6.26
CA ILE A 4 1.68 -3.92 -5.21
C ILE A 4 0.20 -3.71 -5.57
N PRO A 5 -0.51 -4.74 -6.07
CA PRO A 5 -1.95 -4.65 -6.30
C PRO A 5 -2.72 -4.48 -4.99
N ALA A 6 -3.74 -3.60 -5.02
CA ALA A 6 -4.63 -3.38 -3.89
C ALA A 6 -5.93 -4.18 -4.01
N ILE A 7 -6.36 -4.75 -2.88
CA ILE A 7 -7.63 -5.44 -2.69
C ILE A 7 -8.33 -4.79 -1.49
N ASP A 8 -9.35 -3.98 -1.74
CA ASP A 8 -10.18 -3.41 -0.69
C ASP A 8 -11.35 -4.36 -0.44
N VAL A 9 -11.53 -4.73 0.82
CA VAL A 9 -12.59 -5.65 1.26
C VAL A 9 -13.65 -4.86 2.01
N LEU A 10 -14.88 -4.90 1.53
CA LEU A 10 -16.07 -4.32 2.15
C LEU A 10 -17.19 -5.38 2.13
N ASP A 11 -17.73 -5.71 3.29
CA ASP A 11 -18.77 -6.75 3.43
C ASP A 11 -18.36 -8.07 2.75
N GLY A 12 -17.07 -8.48 2.94
CA GLY A 12 -16.49 -9.70 2.38
C GLY A 12 -16.22 -9.67 0.87
N ARG A 13 -16.49 -8.56 0.17
CA ARG A 13 -16.36 -8.43 -1.28
C ARG A 13 -15.21 -7.49 -1.67
N CYS A 14 -14.66 -7.68 -2.86
CA CYS A 14 -13.66 -6.80 -3.42
C CYS A 14 -14.31 -5.57 -4.04
N VAL A 15 -14.00 -4.39 -3.51
CA VAL A 15 -14.58 -3.11 -3.93
C VAL A 15 -13.51 -2.06 -4.23
N ARG A 16 -13.93 -0.95 -4.85
CA ARG A 16 -13.15 0.29 -4.91
C ARG A 16 -14.04 1.46 -4.53
N LEU A 17 -13.49 2.35 -3.73
CA LEU A 17 -14.12 3.61 -3.37
C LEU A 17 -13.61 4.72 -4.30
N TYR A 18 -14.41 5.74 -4.54
CA TYR A 18 -13.96 6.99 -5.16
C TYR A 18 -13.56 7.97 -4.06
N GLN A 19 -12.27 8.33 -3.98
CA GLN A 19 -11.70 9.21 -2.94
C GLN A 19 -12.11 8.84 -1.50
N GLY A 20 -12.26 7.53 -1.22
CA GLY A 20 -12.64 7.01 0.09
C GLY A 20 -14.13 7.14 0.45
N ASP A 21 -14.98 7.56 -0.48
CA ASP A 21 -16.42 7.70 -0.25
C ASP A 21 -17.11 6.32 -0.28
N TYR A 22 -17.61 5.88 0.87
CA TYR A 22 -18.30 4.59 1.01
C TYR A 22 -19.62 4.53 0.26
N ASP A 23 -20.28 5.67 0.03
CA ASP A 23 -21.53 5.76 -0.74
C ASP A 23 -21.28 5.66 -2.25
N GLN A 24 -20.01 5.83 -2.67
CA GLN A 24 -19.55 5.65 -4.05
C GLN A 24 -18.67 4.39 -4.18
N SER A 25 -19.08 3.32 -3.50
CA SER A 25 -18.41 2.02 -3.61
C SER A 25 -18.86 1.28 -4.87
N GLN A 26 -17.90 0.73 -5.61
CA GLN A 26 -18.15 -0.15 -6.75
C GLN A 26 -17.62 -1.54 -6.43
N VAL A 27 -18.48 -2.56 -6.53
CA VAL A 27 -18.08 -3.97 -6.41
C VAL A 27 -17.44 -4.40 -7.73
N PHE A 28 -16.22 -4.96 -7.66
CA PHE A 28 -15.50 -5.51 -8.81
C PHE A 28 -15.50 -7.04 -8.82
N ASN A 29 -15.57 -7.66 -7.64
CA ASN A 29 -15.64 -9.11 -7.52
C ASN A 29 -16.22 -9.50 -6.15
N ASP A 30 -17.05 -10.53 -6.13
CA ASP A 30 -17.62 -11.07 -4.89
C ASP A 30 -16.63 -12.01 -4.16
N ASP A 31 -15.55 -12.44 -4.83
CA ASP A 31 -14.52 -13.33 -4.27
C ASP A 31 -13.13 -12.64 -4.24
N PRO A 32 -12.73 -12.07 -3.10
CA PRO A 32 -11.41 -11.44 -2.96
C PRO A 32 -10.25 -12.45 -3.05
N VAL A 33 -10.49 -13.73 -2.79
CA VAL A 33 -9.47 -14.79 -2.95
C VAL A 33 -9.17 -15.04 -4.43
N ALA A 34 -10.20 -15.06 -5.28
CA ALA A 34 -10.02 -15.18 -6.73
C ALA A 34 -9.22 -14.00 -7.28
N VAL A 35 -9.49 -12.78 -6.79
CA VAL A 35 -8.74 -11.56 -7.16
C VAL A 35 -7.28 -11.68 -6.70
N ALA A 36 -7.02 -12.11 -5.49
CA ALA A 36 -5.65 -12.27 -4.97
C ALA A 36 -4.83 -13.26 -5.83
N LYS A 37 -5.41 -14.42 -6.16
CA LYS A 37 -4.78 -15.41 -7.06
C LYS A 37 -4.51 -14.82 -8.44
N GLN A 38 -5.50 -14.12 -9.01
CA GLN A 38 -5.34 -13.47 -10.32
C GLN A 38 -4.16 -12.51 -10.34
N TRP A 39 -3.95 -11.71 -9.28
CA TRP A 39 -2.81 -10.78 -9.23
C TRP A 39 -1.49 -11.53 -9.07
N VAL A 40 -1.43 -12.58 -8.26
CA VAL A 40 -0.22 -13.41 -8.12
C VAL A 40 0.14 -14.10 -9.43
N ASP A 41 -0.84 -14.65 -10.16
CA ASP A 41 -0.64 -15.27 -11.47
C ASP A 41 -0.16 -14.26 -12.54
N GLN A 42 -0.44 -12.98 -12.34
CA GLN A 42 0.05 -11.89 -13.18
C GLN A 42 1.43 -11.36 -12.78
N GLY A 43 2.02 -11.89 -11.70
CA GLY A 43 3.38 -11.57 -11.28
C GLY A 43 3.47 -10.62 -10.09
N ALA A 44 2.40 -10.41 -9.32
CA ALA A 44 2.49 -9.69 -8.05
C ALA A 44 3.46 -10.39 -7.10
N THR A 45 4.39 -9.64 -6.53
CA THR A 45 5.35 -10.12 -5.52
C THR A 45 4.93 -9.80 -4.10
N ARG A 46 3.88 -8.99 -3.94
CA ARG A 46 3.24 -8.58 -2.69
C ARG A 46 1.80 -8.16 -2.97
N LEU A 47 0.92 -8.33 -1.99
CA LEU A 47 -0.46 -7.85 -2.05
C LEU A 47 -0.74 -6.85 -0.94
N HIS A 48 -1.53 -5.83 -1.24
CA HIS A 48 -2.04 -4.84 -0.29
C HIS A 48 -3.53 -5.09 -0.07
N VAL A 49 -3.93 -5.39 1.16
CA VAL A 49 -5.33 -5.67 1.52
C VAL A 49 -5.81 -4.65 2.54
N VAL A 50 -6.96 -4.05 2.30
CA VAL A 50 -7.60 -3.11 3.23
C VAL A 50 -8.94 -3.64 3.69
N ASP A 51 -9.10 -3.80 4.99
CA ASP A 51 -10.39 -4.04 5.64
C ASP A 51 -11.12 -2.70 5.80
N LEU A 52 -11.98 -2.36 4.83
CA LEU A 52 -12.70 -1.09 4.81
C LEU A 52 -13.75 -1.00 5.93
N ASP A 53 -14.43 -2.11 6.25
CA ASP A 53 -15.33 -2.17 7.41
C ASP A 53 -14.56 -1.91 8.70
N GLY A 54 -13.40 -2.54 8.84
CA GLY A 54 -12.51 -2.34 9.96
C GLY A 54 -11.99 -0.91 10.07
N ALA A 55 -11.62 -0.29 8.96
CA ALA A 55 -11.19 1.10 8.93
C ALA A 55 -12.29 2.06 9.44
N LYS A 56 -13.54 1.80 9.06
CA LYS A 56 -14.71 2.61 9.45
C LYS A 56 -15.04 2.46 10.93
N VAL A 57 -15.07 1.22 11.45
CA VAL A 57 -15.50 0.97 12.85
C VAL A 57 -14.35 0.98 13.86
N GLY A 58 -13.10 0.95 13.37
CA GLY A 58 -11.91 0.99 14.24
C GLY A 58 -11.51 -0.34 14.85
N GLN A 59 -11.98 -1.44 14.30
CA GLN A 59 -11.54 -2.80 14.63
C GLN A 59 -11.75 -3.71 13.42
N PRO A 60 -10.83 -4.66 13.15
CA PRO A 60 -10.94 -5.54 11.99
C PRO A 60 -12.27 -6.31 11.96
N GLN A 61 -12.87 -6.41 10.78
CA GLN A 61 -14.17 -7.05 10.55
C GLN A 61 -14.04 -8.24 9.57
N ASN A 62 -13.21 -8.14 8.55
CA ASN A 62 -13.13 -9.10 7.45
C ASN A 62 -12.08 -10.19 7.69
N TRP A 63 -11.92 -10.67 8.93
CA TRP A 63 -10.93 -11.68 9.31
C TRP A 63 -10.95 -12.92 8.43
N GLN A 64 -12.14 -13.45 8.11
CA GLN A 64 -12.30 -14.67 7.31
C GLN A 64 -11.80 -14.47 5.87
N ALA A 65 -12.11 -13.31 5.26
CA ALA A 65 -11.64 -12.98 3.91
C ALA A 65 -10.11 -12.82 3.89
N ILE A 66 -9.55 -12.11 4.88
CA ILE A 66 -8.10 -11.91 5.02
C ILE A 66 -7.38 -13.26 5.20
N GLU A 67 -7.87 -14.12 6.11
CA GLU A 67 -7.31 -15.46 6.34
C GLU A 67 -7.34 -16.31 5.06
N ALA A 68 -8.47 -16.28 4.35
CA ALA A 68 -8.64 -17.02 3.10
C ALA A 68 -7.67 -16.52 2.01
N ILE A 69 -7.47 -15.20 1.87
CA ILE A 69 -6.47 -14.63 0.95
C ILE A 69 -5.08 -15.13 1.32
N VAL A 70 -4.66 -14.96 2.58
CA VAL A 70 -3.30 -15.32 3.04
C VAL A 70 -3.01 -16.82 2.81
N LYS A 71 -3.99 -17.70 3.06
CA LYS A 71 -3.85 -19.14 2.82
C LYS A 71 -3.80 -19.51 1.33
N ALA A 72 -4.34 -18.66 0.47
CA ALA A 72 -4.49 -18.97 -0.96
C ALA A 72 -3.31 -18.51 -1.83
N VAL A 73 -2.43 -17.65 -1.29
CA VAL A 73 -1.29 -17.09 -2.02
C VAL A 73 0.04 -17.40 -1.33
N ASN A 74 1.13 -17.37 -2.09
CA ASN A 74 2.49 -17.65 -1.61
C ASN A 74 3.37 -16.39 -1.58
N VAL A 75 2.77 -15.22 -1.72
CA VAL A 75 3.48 -13.93 -1.68
C VAL A 75 3.15 -13.19 -0.38
N PRO A 76 4.01 -12.31 0.12
CA PRO A 76 3.72 -11.46 1.26
C PRO A 76 2.42 -10.67 1.09
N VAL A 77 1.61 -10.65 2.16
CA VAL A 77 0.39 -9.86 2.24
C VAL A 77 0.57 -8.80 3.31
N GLN A 78 0.32 -7.55 2.97
CA GLN A 78 0.24 -6.43 3.90
C GLN A 78 -1.22 -6.04 4.12
N VAL A 79 -1.63 -5.87 5.38
CA VAL A 79 -3.04 -5.66 5.73
C VAL A 79 -3.19 -4.42 6.61
N GLY A 80 -4.14 -3.57 6.24
CA GLY A 80 -4.59 -2.42 7.02
C GLY A 80 -6.11 -2.43 7.21
N GLY A 81 -6.59 -1.54 8.09
CA GLY A 81 -8.01 -1.38 8.40
C GLY A 81 -8.35 -1.79 9.83
N GLY A 82 -8.64 -0.80 10.68
CA GLY A 82 -9.12 -0.98 12.05
C GLY A 82 -8.10 -1.46 13.09
N LEU A 83 -6.81 -1.53 12.77
CA LEU A 83 -5.77 -1.95 13.71
C LEU A 83 -5.45 -0.83 14.71
N ARG A 84 -5.94 -0.95 15.94
CA ARG A 84 -5.75 0.05 17.00
C ARG A 84 -5.16 -0.50 18.28
N HIS A 85 -5.03 -1.83 18.43
CA HIS A 85 -4.57 -2.49 19.62
C HIS A 85 -3.52 -3.56 19.31
N ARG A 86 -2.57 -3.75 20.24
CA ARG A 86 -1.51 -4.77 20.10
C ARG A 86 -2.06 -6.16 19.77
N GLN A 87 -3.15 -6.58 20.45
CA GLN A 87 -3.71 -7.92 20.27
C GLN A 87 -4.19 -8.13 18.83
N GLN A 88 -4.83 -7.13 18.22
CA GLN A 88 -5.29 -7.22 16.83
C GLN A 88 -4.12 -7.41 15.84
N VAL A 89 -2.98 -6.75 16.09
CA VAL A 89 -1.77 -6.92 15.29
C VAL A 89 -1.18 -8.31 15.46
N ALA A 90 -1.12 -8.82 16.70
CA ALA A 90 -0.65 -10.17 16.99
C ALA A 90 -1.56 -11.22 16.34
N ASP A 91 -2.88 -11.07 16.41
CA ASP A 91 -3.85 -11.98 15.81
C ASP A 91 -3.72 -11.98 14.29
N LEU A 92 -3.51 -10.80 13.67
CA LEU A 92 -3.26 -10.66 12.24
C LEU A 92 -2.01 -11.44 11.80
N PHE A 93 -0.93 -11.35 12.56
CA PHE A 93 0.29 -12.10 12.29
C PHE A 93 0.13 -13.60 12.49
N ASN A 94 -0.71 -14.04 13.43
CA ASN A 94 -1.06 -15.45 13.63
C ASN A 94 -1.83 -16.04 12.44
N LEU A 95 -2.56 -15.23 11.66
CA LEU A 95 -3.19 -15.65 10.41
C LEU A 95 -2.17 -15.84 9.26
N GLY A 96 -0.92 -15.41 9.45
CA GLY A 96 0.13 -15.49 8.42
C GLY A 96 0.31 -14.21 7.58
N VAL A 97 -0.34 -13.10 7.96
CA VAL A 97 -0.08 -11.79 7.32
C VAL A 97 1.38 -11.40 7.54
N HIS A 98 2.03 -10.80 6.55
CA HIS A 98 3.45 -10.44 6.62
C HIS A 98 3.68 -9.06 7.22
N TYR A 99 2.84 -8.09 6.89
CA TYR A 99 2.96 -6.71 7.39
C TYR A 99 1.62 -6.19 7.87
N ALA A 100 1.61 -5.54 9.04
CA ALA A 100 0.47 -4.80 9.57
C ALA A 100 0.62 -3.32 9.23
N ILE A 101 -0.45 -2.71 8.69
CA ILE A 101 -0.46 -1.29 8.33
C ILE A 101 -1.26 -0.52 9.38
N LEU A 102 -0.60 0.41 10.04
CA LEU A 102 -1.17 1.27 11.07
C LEU A 102 -1.42 2.66 10.49
N GLY A 103 -2.67 3.11 10.48
CA GLY A 103 -3.06 4.45 10.05
C GLY A 103 -3.42 5.34 11.24
N THR A 104 -4.70 5.43 11.57
CA THR A 104 -5.25 6.29 12.64
C THR A 104 -4.48 6.20 13.97
N VAL A 105 -4.08 4.99 14.37
CA VAL A 105 -3.35 4.76 15.62
C VAL A 105 -1.97 5.43 15.63
N ALA A 106 -1.34 5.64 14.50
CA ALA A 106 -0.07 6.35 14.40
C ALA A 106 -0.21 7.84 14.77
N VAL A 107 -1.40 8.39 14.60
CA VAL A 107 -1.77 9.76 15.00
C VAL A 107 -2.22 9.81 16.45
N GLU A 108 -3.13 8.90 16.84
CA GLU A 108 -3.77 8.91 18.16
C GLU A 108 -2.84 8.38 19.27
N HIS A 109 -2.01 7.36 18.96
CA HIS A 109 -1.14 6.65 19.90
C HIS A 109 0.23 6.30 19.28
N PRO A 110 1.06 7.30 18.93
CA PRO A 110 2.33 7.07 18.24
C PRO A 110 3.30 6.16 19.03
N GLU A 111 3.23 6.14 20.37
CA GLU A 111 4.02 5.26 21.23
C GLU A 111 3.71 3.77 21.04
N LEU A 112 2.48 3.44 20.61
CA LEU A 112 2.10 2.07 20.29
C LEU A 112 2.84 1.57 19.05
N VAL A 113 3.04 2.45 18.05
CA VAL A 113 3.82 2.10 16.84
C VAL A 113 5.24 1.69 17.25
N GLY A 114 5.90 2.47 18.09
CA GLY A 114 7.25 2.14 18.58
C GLY A 114 7.30 0.84 19.38
N THR A 115 6.27 0.55 20.16
CA THR A 115 6.17 -0.71 20.92
C THR A 115 6.02 -1.90 19.96
N LEU A 116 5.12 -1.79 18.99
CA LEU A 116 4.87 -2.83 18.01
C LEU A 116 6.07 -3.05 17.06
N SER A 117 6.75 -1.98 16.66
CA SER A 117 7.95 -2.07 15.81
C SER A 117 9.10 -2.80 16.52
N ARG A 118 9.26 -2.64 17.83
CA ARG A 118 10.24 -3.41 18.62
C ARG A 118 9.84 -4.87 18.77
N GLU A 119 8.55 -5.14 18.95
CA GLU A 119 8.04 -6.50 19.15
C GLU A 119 8.00 -7.32 17.83
N PHE A 120 7.60 -6.67 16.75
CA PHE A 120 7.41 -7.28 15.43
C PHE A 120 8.35 -6.62 14.42
N CYS A 121 9.66 -6.77 14.64
CA CYS A 121 10.70 -6.15 13.82
C CYS A 121 10.41 -6.29 12.32
N ASP A 122 10.59 -5.19 11.58
CA ASP A 122 10.45 -5.10 10.13
C ASP A 122 9.05 -5.46 9.57
N ARG A 123 8.02 -5.53 10.42
CA ARG A 123 6.66 -5.95 10.00
C ARG A 123 5.59 -4.88 10.20
N ILE A 124 5.93 -3.74 10.79
CA ILE A 124 5.01 -2.63 11.02
C ILE A 124 5.22 -1.56 9.97
N ILE A 125 4.21 -1.33 9.15
CA ILE A 125 4.17 -0.26 8.15
C ILE A 125 3.20 0.81 8.65
N VAL A 126 3.51 2.09 8.40
CA VAL A 126 2.60 3.19 8.73
C VAL A 126 1.96 3.72 7.45
N GLY A 127 0.62 3.74 7.42
CA GLY A 127 -0.17 4.39 6.39
C GLY A 127 -0.38 5.87 6.73
N ILE A 128 0.08 6.75 5.87
CA ILE A 128 -0.11 8.21 5.95
C ILE A 128 -0.97 8.63 4.76
N ASP A 129 -2.25 8.75 5.01
CA ASP A 129 -3.22 9.23 4.05
C ASP A 129 -3.36 10.74 4.23
N ALA A 130 -3.09 11.53 3.19
CA ALA A 130 -3.01 12.98 3.32
C ALA A 130 -3.95 13.71 2.34
N ARG A 131 -4.51 14.81 2.83
CA ARG A 131 -5.26 15.79 2.05
C ARG A 131 -4.58 17.15 2.21
N ASN A 132 -4.06 17.72 1.12
CA ASN A 132 -3.29 18.97 1.14
C ASN A 132 -2.12 18.95 2.15
N GLY A 133 -1.40 17.82 2.25
CA GLY A 133 -0.28 17.65 3.19
C GLY A 133 -0.67 17.41 4.65
N LYS A 134 -1.96 17.44 4.99
CA LYS A 134 -2.47 17.14 6.34
C LYS A 134 -2.98 15.71 6.42
N VAL A 135 -2.67 15.03 7.52
CA VAL A 135 -3.01 13.62 7.73
C VAL A 135 -4.50 13.44 7.98
N ALA A 136 -5.11 12.52 7.25
CA ALA A 136 -6.47 12.07 7.49
C ALA A 136 -6.51 10.78 8.32
N THR A 137 -7.58 10.59 9.08
CA THR A 137 -7.77 9.47 9.99
C THR A 137 -9.17 8.87 9.82
N ARG A 138 -9.42 7.72 10.47
CA ARG A 138 -10.73 7.06 10.57
C ARG A 138 -11.39 6.78 9.22
N GLY A 139 -10.62 6.16 8.31
CA GLY A 139 -11.12 5.89 6.96
C GLY A 139 -11.38 7.16 6.14
N TRP A 140 -10.52 8.19 6.36
CA TRP A 140 -10.53 9.50 5.68
C TRP A 140 -11.70 10.42 6.04
N LEU A 141 -12.48 10.06 7.08
CA LEU A 141 -13.62 10.83 7.56
C LEU A 141 -13.21 12.11 8.29
N GLU A 142 -12.02 12.12 8.87
CA GLU A 142 -11.48 13.26 9.61
C GLU A 142 -10.12 13.67 9.03
N THR A 143 -9.84 14.97 9.01
CA THR A 143 -8.53 15.51 8.65
C THR A 143 -7.95 16.21 9.87
N SER A 144 -6.74 15.80 10.29
CA SER A 144 -6.04 16.39 11.43
C SER A 144 -5.24 17.62 11.00
N GLU A 145 -4.70 18.37 11.97
CA GLU A 145 -3.74 19.45 11.72
C GLU A 145 -2.29 18.95 11.58
N ILE A 146 -2.07 17.64 11.71
CA ILE A 146 -0.73 17.04 11.67
C ILE A 146 -0.22 17.05 10.23
N ASP A 147 1.00 17.52 10.06
CA ASP A 147 1.71 17.50 8.79
C ASP A 147 2.18 16.07 8.45
N ALA A 148 1.99 15.65 7.21
CA ALA A 148 2.33 14.30 6.76
C ALA A 148 3.83 14.00 6.85
N ILE A 149 4.70 14.98 6.58
CA ILE A 149 6.16 14.81 6.67
C ILE A 149 6.57 14.68 8.15
N ALA A 150 6.00 15.52 9.02
CA ALA A 150 6.28 15.44 10.45
C ALA A 150 5.89 14.09 11.04
N LEU A 151 4.72 13.55 10.66
CA LEU A 151 4.31 12.21 11.07
C LEU A 151 5.24 11.13 10.51
N ALA A 152 5.63 11.22 9.23
CA ALA A 152 6.55 10.25 8.62
C ALA A 152 7.90 10.20 9.36
N GLN A 153 8.47 11.35 9.71
CA GLN A 153 9.69 11.45 10.51
C GLN A 153 9.52 10.84 11.90
N GLN A 154 8.42 11.14 12.57
CA GLN A 154 8.12 10.56 13.89
C GLN A 154 8.02 9.03 13.81
N MET A 155 7.34 8.48 12.80
CA MET A 155 7.16 7.04 12.64
C MET A 155 8.46 6.33 12.24
N ALA A 156 9.30 6.95 11.42
CA ALA A 156 10.64 6.46 11.13
C ALA A 156 11.48 6.34 12.42
N ASN A 157 11.45 7.36 13.27
CA ASN A 157 12.12 7.36 14.57
C ASN A 157 11.55 6.33 15.56
N GLN A 158 10.28 5.95 15.41
CA GLN A 158 9.65 4.88 16.19
C GLN A 158 9.99 3.48 15.67
N GLY A 159 10.72 3.36 14.55
CA GLY A 159 11.17 2.10 13.99
C GLY A 159 10.17 1.43 13.06
N ALA A 160 9.27 2.18 12.44
CA ALA A 160 8.42 1.66 11.37
C ALA A 160 9.28 1.11 10.22
N ALA A 161 8.88 -0.02 9.64
CA ALA A 161 9.61 -0.68 8.55
C ALA A 161 9.49 0.08 7.21
N ALA A 162 8.38 0.78 7.01
CA ALA A 162 8.11 1.59 5.83
C ALA A 162 6.96 2.55 6.08
N VAL A 163 6.82 3.55 5.20
CA VAL A 163 5.66 4.43 5.11
C VAL A 163 4.94 4.19 3.79
N ILE A 164 3.62 4.00 3.83
CA ILE A 164 2.75 4.14 2.67
C ILE A 164 2.22 5.56 2.68
N TYR A 165 2.46 6.32 1.61
CA TYR A 165 1.90 7.65 1.45
C TYR A 165 0.81 7.66 0.40
N THR A 166 -0.42 8.03 0.79
CA THR A 166 -1.57 8.15 -0.09
C THR A 166 -1.99 9.62 -0.21
N ASP A 167 -2.01 10.15 -1.44
CA ASP A 167 -2.69 11.41 -1.72
C ASP A 167 -4.18 11.12 -1.98
N ILE A 168 -5.04 11.44 -0.99
CA ILE A 168 -6.48 11.16 -1.03
C ILE A 168 -7.17 11.88 -2.19
N GLN A 169 -6.71 13.07 -2.56
CA GLN A 169 -7.32 13.85 -3.64
C GLN A 169 -7.07 13.22 -5.01
N ARG A 170 -6.07 12.35 -5.12
CA ARG A 170 -5.74 11.63 -6.34
C ARG A 170 -6.23 10.19 -6.33
N ASP A 171 -6.48 9.62 -5.14
CA ASP A 171 -6.89 8.21 -5.05
C ASP A 171 -8.23 7.97 -5.76
N GLY A 172 -8.28 6.91 -6.57
CA GLY A 172 -9.46 6.55 -7.36
C GLY A 172 -9.78 7.47 -8.54
N THR A 173 -9.01 8.57 -8.78
CA THR A 173 -9.29 9.57 -9.84
C THR A 173 -8.64 9.26 -11.17
N LEU A 174 -7.61 8.40 -11.22
CA LEU A 174 -6.78 8.14 -12.40
C LEU A 174 -6.10 9.41 -12.97
N SER A 175 -5.74 10.35 -12.10
CA SER A 175 -5.14 11.65 -12.51
C SER A 175 -3.61 11.72 -12.36
N GLY A 176 -2.97 10.58 -12.12
CA GLY A 176 -1.54 10.45 -11.85
C GLY A 176 -1.17 10.68 -10.38
N PRO A 177 -0.01 10.14 -9.90
CA PRO A 177 0.46 10.29 -8.53
C PRO A 177 0.97 11.70 -8.23
N ASN A 178 1.02 12.07 -6.95
CA ASN A 178 1.61 13.32 -6.49
C ASN A 178 3.13 13.17 -6.29
N LEU A 179 3.89 13.35 -7.37
CA LEU A 179 5.34 13.15 -7.38
C LEU A 179 6.09 14.09 -6.44
N ASP A 180 5.63 15.34 -6.30
CA ASP A 180 6.29 16.33 -5.45
C ASP A 180 6.12 15.99 -3.97
N ALA A 181 4.91 15.62 -3.54
CA ALA A 181 4.65 15.17 -2.18
C ALA A 181 5.43 13.88 -1.86
N LEU A 182 5.45 12.91 -2.77
CA LEU A 182 6.22 11.67 -2.62
C LEU A 182 7.72 11.95 -2.49
N ARG A 183 8.27 12.83 -3.31
CA ARG A 183 9.67 13.26 -3.22
C ARG A 183 9.96 13.91 -1.88
N ALA A 184 9.10 14.84 -1.44
CA ALA A 184 9.27 15.56 -0.18
C ALA A 184 9.29 14.59 1.03
N ILE A 185 8.36 13.63 1.08
CA ILE A 185 8.34 12.60 2.13
C ILE A 185 9.56 11.70 2.06
N ALA A 186 9.88 11.17 0.86
CA ALA A 186 10.98 10.22 0.69
C ALA A 186 12.36 10.84 1.01
N THR A 187 12.54 12.14 0.79
CA THR A 187 13.77 12.84 1.17
C THR A 187 13.83 13.23 2.65
N ALA A 188 12.69 13.22 3.35
CA ALA A 188 12.60 13.60 4.75
C ALA A 188 12.84 12.43 5.74
N ILE A 189 12.83 11.19 5.26
CA ILE A 189 12.99 9.97 6.07
C ILE A 189 13.97 8.99 5.42
N GLU A 190 14.58 8.11 6.22
CA GLU A 190 15.53 7.09 5.72
C GLU A 190 14.88 5.72 5.46
N ILE A 191 13.65 5.50 5.94
CA ILE A 191 12.93 4.25 5.72
C ILE A 191 12.20 4.25 4.38
N PRO A 192 11.93 3.06 3.80
CA PRO A 192 11.23 2.92 2.53
C PRO A 192 9.89 3.67 2.46
N VAL A 193 9.64 4.31 1.31
CA VAL A 193 8.33 4.93 1.00
C VAL A 193 7.65 4.13 -0.10
N ILE A 194 6.38 3.82 0.10
CA ILE A 194 5.50 3.17 -0.86
C ILE A 194 4.48 4.20 -1.33
N ALA A 195 4.45 4.48 -2.63
CA ALA A 195 3.51 5.42 -3.24
C ALA A 195 2.11 4.81 -3.33
N SER A 196 1.08 5.62 -3.08
CA SER A 196 -0.33 5.23 -3.23
C SER A 196 -1.18 6.40 -3.71
N GLY A 197 -2.21 6.09 -4.52
CA GLY A 197 -3.18 7.05 -5.03
C GLY A 197 -2.85 7.63 -6.40
N GLY A 198 -3.84 7.64 -7.29
CA GLY A 198 -3.84 8.35 -8.56
C GLY A 198 -3.20 7.65 -9.76
N VAL A 199 -2.39 6.62 -9.57
CA VAL A 199 -1.70 5.93 -10.68
C VAL A 199 -2.69 5.46 -11.74
N SER A 200 -2.42 5.83 -13.01
CA SER A 200 -3.34 5.61 -14.13
C SER A 200 -2.67 5.05 -15.39
N SER A 201 -1.34 5.09 -15.48
CA SER A 201 -0.62 4.73 -16.71
C SER A 201 0.78 4.18 -16.42
N LEU A 202 1.36 3.48 -17.41
CA LEU A 202 2.77 3.08 -17.36
C LEU A 202 3.72 4.29 -17.27
N ARG A 203 3.32 5.43 -17.84
CA ARG A 203 4.09 6.68 -17.71
C ARG A 203 4.20 7.14 -16.26
N ASP A 204 3.12 7.01 -15.49
CA ASP A 204 3.14 7.34 -14.07
C ASP A 204 4.11 6.43 -13.32
N LEU A 205 4.13 5.14 -13.65
CA LEU A 205 5.04 4.17 -13.04
C LEU A 205 6.52 4.50 -13.33
N LEU A 206 6.83 4.90 -14.56
CA LEU A 206 8.19 5.35 -14.91
C LEU A 206 8.59 6.64 -14.18
N SER A 207 7.62 7.55 -13.99
CA SER A 207 7.85 8.78 -13.20
C SER A 207 8.10 8.46 -11.72
N LEU A 208 7.39 7.49 -11.14
CA LEU A 208 7.64 6.98 -9.79
C LEU A 208 8.99 6.28 -9.68
N LEU A 209 9.38 5.50 -10.69
CA LEU A 209 10.69 4.84 -10.73
C LEU A 209 11.85 5.86 -10.64
N ALA A 210 11.68 7.06 -11.22
CA ALA A 210 12.66 8.13 -11.11
C ALA A 210 12.85 8.65 -9.66
N LEU A 211 11.91 8.35 -8.75
CA LEU A 211 12.03 8.66 -7.31
C LEU A 211 12.69 7.54 -6.50
N ALA A 212 13.06 6.41 -7.10
CA ALA A 212 13.71 5.31 -6.38
C ALA A 212 15.00 5.75 -5.66
N PRO A 213 15.89 6.59 -6.26
CA PRO A 213 17.08 7.09 -5.56
C PRO A 213 16.75 7.98 -4.34
N SER A 214 15.53 8.53 -4.26
CA SER A 214 15.06 9.32 -3.12
C SER A 214 14.42 8.48 -2.01
N GLY A 215 14.26 7.15 -2.20
CA GLY A 215 13.67 6.28 -1.18
C GLY A 215 12.27 5.74 -1.52
N VAL A 216 11.70 6.03 -2.70
CA VAL A 216 10.44 5.40 -3.13
C VAL A 216 10.73 4.00 -3.65
N THR A 217 10.30 2.97 -2.90
CA THR A 217 10.66 1.57 -3.16
C THR A 217 9.52 0.74 -3.74
N GLY A 218 8.29 1.22 -3.61
CA GLY A 218 7.10 0.49 -4.07
C GLY A 218 5.98 1.42 -4.51
N VAL A 219 5.02 0.85 -5.22
CA VAL A 219 3.78 1.54 -5.64
C VAL A 219 2.59 0.62 -5.46
N ILE A 220 1.55 1.11 -4.79
CA ILE A 220 0.25 0.46 -4.69
C ILE A 220 -0.61 0.91 -5.86
N ILE A 221 -1.17 -0.06 -6.59
CA ILE A 221 -2.06 0.20 -7.72
C ILE A 221 -3.41 -0.43 -7.43
N GLY A 222 -4.43 0.39 -7.39
CA GLY A 222 -5.82 -0.03 -7.20
C GLY A 222 -6.60 0.02 -8.52
N LYS A 223 -7.45 1.05 -8.65
CA LYS A 223 -8.46 1.19 -9.69
C LYS A 223 -7.96 0.91 -11.11
N ALA A 224 -6.78 1.39 -11.49
CA ALA A 224 -6.21 1.23 -12.83
C ALA A 224 -6.02 -0.25 -13.26
N LEU A 225 -5.80 -1.17 -12.30
CA LEU A 225 -5.72 -2.61 -12.58
C LEU A 225 -7.11 -3.22 -12.84
N TYR A 226 -8.13 -2.75 -12.12
CA TYR A 226 -9.49 -3.26 -12.24
C TYR A 226 -10.21 -2.75 -13.49
N THR A 227 -9.92 -1.52 -13.89
CA THR A 227 -10.46 -0.90 -15.12
C THR A 227 -9.69 -1.30 -16.38
N GLY A 228 -8.51 -1.92 -16.21
CA GLY A 228 -7.66 -2.32 -17.35
C GLY A 228 -6.83 -1.18 -17.95
N ASP A 229 -6.78 -0.01 -17.30
CA ASP A 229 -5.91 1.10 -17.73
C ASP A 229 -4.43 0.73 -17.62
N ILE A 230 -4.09 -0.18 -16.69
CA ILE A 230 -2.75 -0.75 -16.52
C ILE A 230 -2.86 -2.28 -16.46
N SER A 231 -2.05 -2.97 -17.25
CA SER A 231 -1.80 -4.40 -17.09
C SER A 231 -0.76 -4.62 -15.99
N LEU A 232 -1.06 -5.46 -14.98
CA LEU A 232 -0.09 -5.76 -13.93
C LEU A 232 1.18 -6.40 -14.50
N LYS A 233 1.07 -7.30 -15.49
CA LYS A 233 2.22 -7.90 -16.17
C LYS A 233 3.14 -6.86 -16.81
N GLU A 234 2.56 -5.84 -17.44
CA GLU A 234 3.32 -4.74 -18.04
C GLU A 234 3.95 -3.84 -16.99
N ALA A 235 3.22 -3.53 -15.92
CA ALA A 235 3.73 -2.75 -14.78
C ALA A 235 4.95 -3.43 -14.14
N VAL A 236 4.86 -4.74 -13.84
CA VAL A 236 5.97 -5.52 -13.28
C VAL A 236 7.17 -5.55 -14.22
N ARG A 237 6.97 -5.67 -15.53
CA ARG A 237 8.06 -5.62 -16.52
C ARG A 237 8.70 -4.24 -16.63
N ALA A 238 7.90 -3.18 -16.48
CA ALA A 238 8.38 -1.81 -16.62
C ALA A 238 9.23 -1.34 -15.43
N ILE A 239 8.81 -1.64 -14.20
CA ILE A 239 9.42 -1.08 -12.99
C ILE A 239 9.75 -2.11 -11.91
N GLY A 240 9.27 -3.35 -12.07
CA GLY A 240 9.46 -4.44 -11.09
C GLY A 240 10.90 -4.96 -11.03
N PRO A 241 11.18 -5.89 -10.09
CA PRO A 241 12.45 -6.60 -10.06
C PRO A 241 12.64 -7.45 -11.33
N GLY A 242 13.85 -7.43 -11.90
CA GLY A 242 14.15 -8.14 -13.17
C GLY A 242 13.68 -7.43 -14.43
N ARG A 243 13.43 -6.11 -14.36
CA ARG A 243 13.15 -5.28 -15.53
C ARG A 243 14.28 -5.38 -16.58
N TRP A 244 13.96 -5.12 -17.85
CA TRP A 244 14.90 -5.24 -18.97
C TRP A 244 16.22 -4.49 -18.77
N GLN A 245 16.23 -3.40 -18.03
CA GLN A 245 17.43 -2.61 -17.73
C GLN A 245 18.35 -3.28 -16.70
N ASP A 246 17.85 -4.26 -15.94
CA ASP A 246 18.61 -5.01 -14.95
C ASP A 246 19.20 -6.31 -15.55
N VAL A 247 18.88 -6.63 -16.81
CA VAL A 247 19.51 -7.73 -17.55
C VAL A 247 20.90 -7.25 -17.96
N PRO A 248 21.98 -7.90 -17.48
CA PRO A 248 23.32 -7.52 -17.92
C PRO A 248 23.42 -7.63 -19.45
N PRO A 249 24.12 -6.72 -20.12
CA PRO A 249 24.32 -6.80 -21.55
C PRO A 249 24.91 -8.17 -21.89
N ILE A 250 24.35 -8.85 -22.88
CA ILE A 250 24.85 -10.15 -23.34
C ILE A 250 26.32 -9.96 -23.67
N SER A 251 27.20 -10.52 -22.82
CA SER A 251 28.63 -10.44 -23.03
C SER A 251 28.98 -11.19 -24.30
N GLY A 252 29.26 -10.43 -25.36
CA GLY A 252 30.10 -10.87 -26.47
C GLY A 252 29.55 -11.96 -27.39
N SER A 253 28.89 -11.58 -28.46
CA SER A 253 29.23 -12.20 -29.74
C SER A 253 30.31 -11.34 -30.40
N THR A 254 31.55 -11.71 -30.18
CA THR A 254 32.64 -11.38 -31.13
C THR A 254 32.25 -12.02 -32.45
N PHE A 255 31.73 -11.21 -33.38
CA PHE A 255 31.78 -11.58 -34.79
C PHE A 255 33.24 -11.50 -35.23
N GLY A 256 33.87 -12.68 -35.37
CA GLY A 256 35.09 -12.89 -36.12
C GLY A 256 34.83 -12.98 -37.59
#